data_b6696adcf7f3f721307fde68e10d4488
#
_entry.id   b6696adcf7f3f721307fde68e10d4488
#
_cell.length_a   1.000
_cell.length_b   1.000
_cell.length_c   1.000
_cell.angle_alpha   90.00
_cell.angle_beta   90.00
_cell.angle_gamma   90.00
#
_symmetry.space_group_name_H-M   'P 1'
#
loop_
_entity.id
_entity.type
_entity.pdbx_description
1 polymer ?
#
loop_
_entity_poly.entity_id
_entity_poly.type
_entity_poly.pdbx_seq_one_letter_code
_entity_poly.pdbx_strand_id
1 'polypeptide(L)'
;MDRSAVIASPAQLAAVLRGRRTTCDLTQKQVGTKVGLLPKTISGLESDPGRSSVASLFKLLSALGLELVLQPKPSTKTTSQ
;
A
#
# COMPACT_ATOMS: atom_id res chain seq x y z
N MET A 1 3.81 -3.01 19.88
CA MET A 1 3.45 -1.69 19.34
C MET A 1 2.71 -1.84 18.03
N ASP A 2 1.60 -1.17 17.90
CA ASP A 2 0.81 -1.25 16.69
C ASP A 2 1.45 -0.48 15.55
N ARG A 3 1.60 -1.12 14.43
CA ARG A 3 2.19 -0.53 13.23
C ARG A 3 1.19 -0.40 12.11
N SER A 4 -0.06 -0.74 12.36
CA SER A 4 -1.05 -0.68 11.30
C SER A 4 -1.42 0.76 10.99
N ALA A 5 -1.81 0.97 9.74
CA ALA A 5 -2.29 2.27 9.28
C ALA A 5 -3.70 2.09 8.73
N VAL A 6 -4.58 2.98 9.10
CA VAL A 6 -5.93 2.99 8.55
C VAL A 6 -5.91 3.82 7.28
N ILE A 7 -6.30 3.21 6.17
CA ILE A 7 -6.22 3.83 4.85
C ILE A 7 -7.64 4.02 4.31
N ALA A 8 -7.99 5.26 4.03
CA ALA A 8 -9.32 5.60 3.56
C ALA A 8 -9.31 6.20 2.15
N SER A 9 -8.13 6.36 1.55
CA SER A 9 -8.05 6.95 0.21
C SER A 9 -6.84 6.44 -0.54
N PRO A 10 -6.86 6.53 -1.89
CA PRO A 10 -5.67 6.17 -2.66
C PRO A 10 -4.44 6.99 -2.29
N ALA A 11 -4.60 8.27 -1.98
CA ALA A 11 -3.48 9.11 -1.61
C ALA A 11 -2.81 8.63 -0.32
N GLN A 12 -3.61 8.21 0.65
CA GLN A 12 -3.07 7.65 1.89
C GLN A 12 -2.33 6.34 1.61
N LEU A 13 -2.89 5.50 0.75
CA LEU A 13 -2.23 4.25 0.38
C LEU A 13 -0.87 4.52 -0.28
N ALA A 14 -0.82 5.47 -1.20
CA ALA A 14 0.42 5.83 -1.88
C ALA A 14 1.50 6.24 -0.87
N ALA A 15 1.14 7.09 0.09
CA ALA A 15 2.07 7.57 1.10
C ALA A 15 2.60 6.43 1.98
N VAL A 16 1.72 5.51 2.37
CA VAL A 16 2.11 4.37 3.21
C VAL A 16 3.04 3.44 2.45
N LEU A 17 2.75 3.16 1.17
CA LEU A 17 3.59 2.29 0.35
C LEU A 17 5.00 2.87 0.21
N ARG A 18 5.09 4.17 -0.13
CA ARG A 18 6.39 4.81 -0.26
C ARG A 18 7.13 4.84 1.06
N GLY A 19 6.44 5.20 2.13
CA GLY A 19 7.06 5.27 3.46
C GLY A 19 7.61 3.93 3.89
N ARG A 20 6.85 2.85 3.65
CA ARG A 20 7.32 1.51 3.99
C ARG A 20 8.55 1.13 3.19
N ARG A 21 8.55 1.43 1.88
CA ARG A 21 9.71 1.13 1.03
C ARG A 21 10.97 1.84 1.54
N THR A 22 10.85 3.13 1.84
CA THR A 22 12.01 3.88 2.32
C THR A 22 12.47 3.41 3.70
N THR A 23 11.53 3.03 4.57
CA THR A 23 11.87 2.45 5.87
C THR A 23 12.63 1.13 5.71
N CYS A 24 12.29 0.35 4.68
CA CYS A 24 12.99 -0.89 4.38
C CYS A 24 14.31 -0.67 3.63
N ASP A 25 14.63 0.58 3.35
CA ASP A 25 15.86 0.97 2.65
C ASP A 25 15.98 0.32 1.27
N LEU A 26 14.86 0.29 0.54
CA LEU A 26 14.80 -0.30 -0.79
C LEU A 26 14.49 0.74 -1.84
N THR A 27 15.15 0.64 -3.00
CA THR A 27 14.80 1.46 -4.16
C THR A 27 13.59 0.86 -4.86
N GLN A 28 12.96 1.66 -5.72
CA GLN A 28 11.85 1.15 -6.55
C GLN A 28 12.31 -0.02 -7.41
N LYS A 29 13.51 0.05 -7.94
CA LYS A 29 14.07 -1.02 -8.76
C LYS A 29 14.26 -2.31 -7.95
N GLN A 30 14.80 -2.19 -6.74
CA GLN A 30 15.02 -3.34 -5.88
C GLN A 30 13.72 -4.03 -5.52
N VAL A 31 12.72 -3.24 -5.16
CA VAL A 31 11.41 -3.80 -4.82
C VAL A 31 10.79 -4.48 -6.03
N GLY A 32 10.83 -3.81 -7.19
CA GLY A 32 10.26 -4.37 -8.41
C GLY A 32 10.90 -5.69 -8.80
N THR A 33 12.22 -5.78 -8.67
CA THR A 33 12.96 -6.99 -8.99
C THR A 33 12.49 -8.18 -8.14
N LYS A 34 12.17 -7.92 -6.88
CA LYS A 34 11.73 -8.99 -5.96
C LYS A 34 10.44 -9.68 -6.43
N VAL A 35 9.58 -8.96 -7.11
CA VAL A 35 8.24 -9.47 -7.45
C VAL A 35 7.92 -9.39 -8.94
N GLY A 36 8.92 -9.10 -9.75
CA GLY A 36 8.74 -9.07 -11.20
C GLY A 36 7.95 -7.88 -11.70
N LEU A 37 8.04 -6.75 -11.01
CA LEU A 37 7.40 -5.50 -11.44
C LEU A 37 8.47 -4.51 -11.90
N LEU A 38 8.10 -3.72 -12.89
CA LEU A 38 8.98 -2.65 -13.37
C LEU A 38 9.01 -1.50 -12.37
N PRO A 39 10.13 -0.75 -12.29
CA PRO A 39 10.17 0.44 -11.44
C PRO A 39 9.05 1.43 -11.75
N LYS A 40 8.68 1.55 -13.01
CA LYS A 40 7.57 2.39 -13.44
C LYS A 40 6.25 1.99 -12.76
N THR A 41 6.02 0.69 -12.63
CA THR A 41 4.82 0.17 -11.97
C THR A 41 4.85 0.51 -10.48
N ILE A 42 6.02 0.35 -9.85
CA ILE A 42 6.18 0.72 -8.43
C ILE A 42 5.93 2.21 -8.26
N SER A 43 6.51 3.03 -9.13
CA SER A 43 6.32 4.48 -9.08
C SER A 43 4.83 4.84 -9.20
N GLY A 44 4.11 4.16 -10.10
CA GLY A 44 2.67 4.38 -10.26
C GLY A 44 1.89 4.07 -8.98
N LEU A 45 2.24 2.96 -8.33
CA LEU A 45 1.59 2.59 -7.07
C LEU A 45 1.86 3.59 -5.96
N GLU A 46 3.04 4.21 -5.97
CA GLU A 46 3.44 5.18 -4.95
C GLU A 46 2.95 6.60 -5.23
N SER A 47 2.37 6.84 -6.39
CA SER A 47 1.87 8.18 -6.73
C SER A 47 0.38 8.17 -7.05
N ASP A 48 -0.09 7.15 -7.76
CA ASP A 48 -1.49 7.08 -8.19
C ASP A 48 -1.97 5.63 -8.20
N PRO A 49 -2.09 5.02 -7.02
CA PRO A 49 -2.46 3.59 -6.94
C PRO A 49 -3.85 3.31 -7.49
N GLY A 50 -4.71 4.34 -7.58
CA GLY A 50 -6.04 4.16 -8.16
C GLY A 50 -6.01 3.74 -9.63
N ARG A 51 -4.89 3.96 -10.31
CA ARG A 51 -4.72 3.57 -11.71
C ARG A 51 -3.94 2.28 -11.86
N SER A 52 -3.52 1.67 -10.77
CA SER A 52 -2.77 0.44 -10.78
C SER A 52 -3.70 -0.75 -10.57
N SER A 53 -3.25 -1.93 -10.96
CA SER A 53 -4.05 -3.14 -10.74
C SER A 53 -3.94 -3.62 -9.30
N VAL A 54 -4.99 -4.27 -8.84
CA VAL A 54 -4.98 -4.91 -7.53
C VAL A 54 -3.90 -5.99 -7.48
N ALA A 55 -3.69 -6.70 -8.59
CA ALA A 55 -2.66 -7.72 -8.65
C ALA A 55 -1.27 -7.13 -8.39
N SER A 56 -0.95 -5.99 -9.02
CA SER A 56 0.33 -5.32 -8.79
C SER A 56 0.45 -4.83 -7.35
N LEU A 57 -0.66 -4.32 -6.78
CA LEU A 57 -0.67 -3.88 -5.39
C LEU A 57 -0.31 -5.04 -4.45
N PHE A 58 -0.90 -6.20 -4.66
CA PHE A 58 -0.60 -7.36 -3.80
C PHE A 58 0.85 -7.79 -3.92
N LYS A 59 1.42 -7.72 -5.13
CA LYS A 59 2.85 -8.02 -5.31
C LYS A 59 3.72 -7.04 -4.53
N LEU A 60 3.40 -5.76 -4.60
CA LEU A 60 4.16 -4.75 -3.87
C LEU A 60 4.04 -4.95 -2.36
N LEU A 61 2.84 -5.21 -1.86
CA LEU A 61 2.63 -5.48 -0.44
C LEU A 61 3.51 -6.65 0.01
N SER A 62 3.53 -7.73 -0.77
CA SER A 62 4.37 -8.89 -0.46
C SER A 62 5.85 -8.52 -0.39
N ALA A 63 6.32 -7.72 -1.34
CA ALA A 63 7.72 -7.30 -1.37
C ALA A 63 8.10 -6.45 -0.17
N LEU A 64 7.14 -5.72 0.39
CA LEU A 64 7.38 -4.82 1.52
C LEU A 64 7.09 -5.45 2.87
N GLY A 65 6.69 -6.73 2.88
CA GLY A 65 6.33 -7.40 4.12
C GLY A 65 5.06 -6.85 4.74
N LEU A 66 4.14 -6.38 3.90
CA LEU A 66 2.86 -5.85 4.35
C LEU A 66 1.74 -6.81 3.98
N GLU A 67 0.66 -6.73 4.74
CA GLU A 67 -0.55 -7.48 4.41
C GLU A 67 -1.73 -6.52 4.39
N LEU A 68 -2.74 -6.87 3.61
CA LEU A 68 -3.97 -6.10 3.53
C LEU A 68 -5.00 -6.69 4.48
N VAL A 69 -5.57 -5.84 5.32
CA VAL A 69 -6.59 -6.25 6.27
C VAL A 69 -7.84 -5.42 6.01
N LEU A 70 -8.97 -6.08 5.94
CA LEU A 70 -10.26 -5.41 5.84
C LEU A 70 -10.96 -5.51 7.18
N GLN A 71 -11.43 -4.39 7.67
CA GLN A 71 -12.11 -4.35 8.96
C GLN A 71 -13.31 -3.43 8.89
N PRO A 72 -14.37 -3.71 9.64
CA PRO A 72 -15.50 -2.78 9.69
C PRO A 72 -15.05 -1.44 10.24
N LYS A 73 -15.61 -0.38 9.72
CA LYS A 73 -15.37 0.94 10.30
C LYS A 73 -15.98 1.00 11.70
N PRO A 74 -15.36 1.71 12.63
CA PRO A 74 -16.00 1.94 13.93
C PRO A 74 -17.34 2.61 13.71
N SER A 75 -18.38 2.13 14.40
CA SER A 75 -19.70 2.75 14.35
C SER A 75 -19.67 4.00 15.22
N THR A 76 -20.13 5.13 14.66
CA THR A 76 -20.26 6.31 15.45
C THR A 76 -21.71 6.50 15.79
N LYS A 77 -22.28 6.48 15.98
CA LYS A 77 -23.50 6.65 16.00
C LYS A 77 -24.46 6.03 15.45
N THR A 78 -24.81 5.87 15.73
CA THR A 78 -25.33 5.35 15.30
C THR A 78 -26.06 5.47 14.35
N THR A 79 -26.31 5.67 14.08
CA THR A 79 -26.62 5.71 13.34
C THR A 79 -27.28 5.31 12.86
N SER A 80 -27.92 5.34 13.00
CA SER A 80 -28.37 4.91 12.59
C SER A 80 -28.88 4.65 12.23
N GLN A 81 -29.10 4.64 12.34
CA GLN A 81 -29.49 4.35 12.09
C GLN A 81 -29.88 4.45 11.87
#